data_d1a57b5f00c8fd24d4ddebb7b521f28d
#
_entry.id   d1a57b5f00c8fd24d4ddebb7b521f28d
#
_cell.length_a   1.000
_cell.length_b   1.000
_cell.length_c   1.000
_cell.angle_alpha   90.00
_cell.angle_beta   90.00
_cell.angle_gamma   90.00
#
_symmetry.space_group_name_H-M   'P 1'
#
loop_
_entity.id
_entity.type
_entity.pdbx_description
1 polymer ?
#
loop_
_entity_poly.entity_id
_entity_poly.type
_entity_poly.pdbx_seq_one_letter_code
_entity_poly.pdbx_strand_id
1 'polypeptide(L)'
;MARRRKIASWLIVSAAISILAGCGAPGVERSQSVTDARRAVPDKTGYADVNGARFYFQTYGDLGSGKRPLLVLHGSFMSSEAMAPLIDGFAVTRPVIAFDARGHGRTGDLQGPFTYAQMADDAVGVLNALKVPSADVLGYSMGGVTAVVMAVRFPDKVGKQVIVSGVSRRDGWYPEVLQGMARITPETFAGSPLEKEYKRLSPTPEAFPALVGKIREQEAADYDQADEAVRAIQNKTMIIVGDADGVQLDHALKLFMLRGGGDRKAAAQGFLPEAPRARLAVLPATSHIGIMASGPLISELSIPFLDDTKPVVPPGFLK
;
A
#
# COMPACT_ATOMS: atom_id res chain seq x y z
N MET A 1 -19.49 51.33 -10.22
CA MET A 1 -20.05 50.03 -10.70
C MET A 1 -18.94 49.14 -11.17
N ALA A 2 -18.45 48.22 -10.34
CA ALA A 2 -17.40 47.28 -10.68
C ALA A 2 -17.92 45.87 -10.34
N ARG A 3 -18.23 45.06 -11.37
CA ARG A 3 -18.61 43.64 -11.25
C ARG A 3 -17.39 42.82 -10.89
N ARG A 4 -17.34 42.33 -9.66
CA ARG A 4 -16.40 41.28 -9.24
C ARG A 4 -16.86 39.94 -9.83
N ARG A 5 -16.07 39.38 -10.74
CA ARG A 5 -16.22 38.02 -11.22
C ARG A 5 -15.74 37.06 -10.12
N LYS A 6 -16.66 36.26 -9.60
CA LYS A 6 -16.31 35.09 -8.78
C LYS A 6 -15.71 34.03 -9.68
N ILE A 7 -14.42 33.77 -9.51
CA ILE A 7 -13.76 32.60 -10.09
C ILE A 7 -14.06 31.44 -9.15
N ALA A 8 -14.88 30.51 -9.60
CA ALA A 8 -15.14 29.26 -8.93
C ALA A 8 -13.97 28.31 -9.20
N SER A 9 -13.19 28.02 -8.17
CA SER A 9 -12.17 26.97 -8.20
C SER A 9 -12.85 25.62 -8.09
N TRP A 10 -13.14 25.02 -9.23
CA TRP A 10 -13.50 23.62 -9.34
C TRP A 10 -12.31 22.91 -9.96
N LEU A 11 -11.53 22.23 -9.16
CA LEU A 11 -10.56 21.23 -9.64
C LEU A 11 -10.28 20.24 -8.51
N ILE A 12 -10.37 19.02 -8.95
CA ILE A 12 -9.92 17.74 -8.37
C ILE A 12 -11.11 16.87 -7.92
N VAL A 13 -11.62 16.10 -8.80
CA VAL A 13 -11.72 14.67 -9.02
C VAL A 13 -12.66 14.44 -10.21
N SER A 14 -12.12 14.46 -11.43
CA SER A 14 -12.79 13.85 -12.61
C SER A 14 -11.71 13.62 -13.68
N ALA A 15 -10.99 12.51 -13.59
CA ALA A 15 -10.26 11.98 -14.73
C ALA A 15 -11.25 11.16 -15.56
N ALA A 16 -11.92 11.82 -16.51
CA ALA A 16 -12.69 11.17 -17.56
C ALA A 16 -11.72 10.52 -18.55
N ILE A 17 -11.91 9.23 -18.80
CA ILE A 17 -11.31 8.51 -19.92
C ILE A 17 -12.00 9.04 -21.18
N SER A 18 -11.31 9.89 -21.94
CA SER A 18 -11.70 10.25 -23.30
C SER A 18 -10.82 9.49 -24.28
N ILE A 19 -11.45 8.58 -25.01
CA ILE A 19 -10.88 7.91 -26.19
C ILE A 19 -10.78 8.95 -27.30
N LEU A 20 -9.56 9.33 -27.70
CA LEU A 20 -9.30 10.08 -28.91
C LEU A 20 -8.81 9.11 -30.00
N ALA A 21 -9.65 8.93 -31.00
CA ALA A 21 -9.27 8.26 -32.24
C ALA A 21 -8.49 9.21 -33.16
N GLY A 22 -7.32 8.77 -33.60
CA GLY A 22 -6.79 8.97 -34.93
C GLY A 22 -6.10 10.27 -35.28
N CYS A 23 -4.76 10.21 -35.40
CA CYS A 23 -4.05 10.66 -36.61
C CYS A 23 -2.64 10.06 -36.56
N GLY A 24 -2.26 9.34 -37.62
CA GLY A 24 -1.05 8.55 -37.68
C GLY A 24 0.21 9.39 -37.88
N ALA A 25 1.25 8.99 -37.15
CA ALA A 25 2.66 9.26 -37.49
C ALA A 25 3.42 7.91 -37.48
N PRO A 26 4.46 7.73 -38.32
CA PRO A 26 5.04 6.41 -38.59
C PRO A 26 5.80 5.85 -37.40
N GLY A 27 5.58 4.58 -37.19
CA GLY A 27 6.08 3.63 -36.23
C GLY A 27 7.41 3.85 -35.57
N VAL A 28 7.34 4.00 -34.25
CA VAL A 28 8.28 3.33 -33.37
C VAL A 28 7.53 2.11 -32.83
N GLU A 29 7.84 0.94 -33.35
CA GLU A 29 7.40 -0.32 -32.76
C GLU A 29 7.93 -0.37 -31.32
N ARG A 30 7.10 0.02 -30.36
CA ARG A 30 7.31 -0.37 -28.97
C ARG A 30 7.16 -1.89 -28.95
N SER A 31 8.27 -2.57 -28.73
CA SER A 31 8.30 -3.97 -28.39
C SER A 31 7.19 -4.26 -27.37
N GLN A 32 6.09 -4.85 -27.86
CA GLN A 32 5.06 -5.45 -27.02
C GLN A 32 5.60 -6.78 -26.51
N SER A 33 6.44 -6.71 -25.48
CA SER A 33 6.74 -7.85 -24.61
C SER A 33 6.43 -7.46 -23.16
N VAL A 34 5.26 -6.90 -22.91
CA VAL A 34 4.61 -7.06 -21.62
C VAL A 34 3.88 -8.39 -21.74
N THR A 35 4.57 -9.45 -21.30
CA THR A 35 3.98 -10.75 -21.07
C THR A 35 2.60 -10.59 -20.48
N ASP A 36 1.64 -11.30 -21.06
CA ASP A 36 0.29 -11.56 -20.55
C ASP A 36 0.44 -12.21 -19.15
N ALA A 37 0.72 -11.38 -18.14
CA ALA A 37 0.87 -11.83 -16.77
C ALA A 37 -0.52 -12.30 -16.33
N ARG A 38 -0.74 -13.61 -16.34
CA ARG A 38 -1.96 -14.23 -15.85
C ARG A 38 -2.26 -13.67 -14.48
N ARG A 39 -3.43 -13.06 -14.34
CA ARG A 39 -3.97 -12.63 -13.06
C ARG A 39 -3.95 -13.81 -12.10
N ALA A 40 -3.31 -13.65 -10.95
CA ALA A 40 -3.29 -14.67 -9.93
C ALA A 40 -4.71 -14.94 -9.42
N VAL A 41 -5.09 -16.21 -9.37
CA VAL A 41 -6.38 -16.65 -8.82
C VAL A 41 -6.12 -17.12 -7.40
N PRO A 42 -6.93 -16.70 -6.41
CA PRO A 42 -6.77 -17.22 -5.05
C PRO A 42 -6.94 -18.74 -5.00
N ASP A 43 -6.03 -19.43 -4.34
CA ASP A 43 -6.15 -20.87 -4.07
C ASP A 43 -7.20 -21.15 -2.99
N LYS A 44 -7.37 -20.20 -2.07
CA LYS A 44 -8.38 -20.31 -1.01
C LYS A 44 -8.93 -18.92 -0.68
N THR A 45 -10.24 -18.89 -0.46
CA THR A 45 -10.96 -17.74 0.09
C THR A 45 -11.79 -18.19 1.28
N GLY A 46 -12.09 -17.28 2.19
CA GLY A 46 -12.92 -17.60 3.36
C GLY A 46 -12.99 -16.46 4.34
N TYR A 47 -13.43 -16.78 5.53
CA TYR A 47 -13.51 -15.83 6.64
C TYR A 47 -12.69 -16.32 7.82
N ALA A 48 -11.94 -15.42 8.41
CA ALA A 48 -11.20 -15.61 9.65
C ALA A 48 -12.00 -14.98 10.80
N ASP A 49 -12.24 -15.75 11.87
CA ASP A 49 -12.86 -15.23 13.10
C ASP A 49 -11.76 -14.57 13.94
N VAL A 50 -11.86 -13.26 14.12
CA VAL A 50 -10.89 -12.42 14.85
C VAL A 50 -11.63 -11.51 15.80
N ASN A 51 -11.39 -11.68 17.10
CA ASN A 51 -11.97 -10.82 18.15
C ASN A 51 -13.50 -10.63 18.05
N GLY A 52 -14.22 -11.68 17.68
CA GLY A 52 -15.68 -11.67 17.53
C GLY A 52 -16.20 -11.08 16.21
N ALA A 53 -15.33 -10.75 15.28
CA ALA A 53 -15.66 -10.30 13.93
C ALA A 53 -15.14 -11.26 12.86
N ARG A 54 -15.73 -11.23 11.67
CA ARG A 54 -15.38 -12.09 10.55
C ARG A 54 -14.68 -11.28 9.47
N PHE A 55 -13.41 -11.58 9.20
CA PHE A 55 -12.60 -10.93 8.17
C PHE A 55 -12.48 -11.81 6.94
N TYR A 56 -12.94 -11.32 5.79
CA TYR A 56 -12.74 -12.01 4.53
C TYR A 56 -11.27 -12.00 4.13
N PHE A 57 -10.75 -13.17 3.71
CA PHE A 57 -9.39 -13.32 3.25
C PHE A 57 -9.28 -14.11 1.95
N GLN A 58 -8.16 -13.92 1.27
CA GLN A 58 -7.71 -14.66 0.10
C GLN A 58 -6.27 -15.12 0.33
N THR A 59 -5.94 -16.34 -0.07
CA THR A 59 -4.56 -16.82 -0.07
C THR A 59 -4.17 -17.32 -1.44
N TYR A 60 -2.90 -17.15 -1.75
CA TYR A 60 -2.26 -17.57 -2.99
C TYR A 60 -1.03 -18.38 -2.64
N GLY A 61 -0.85 -19.53 -3.29
CA GLY A 61 0.23 -20.48 -2.98
C GLY A 61 0.04 -21.20 -1.65
N ASP A 62 0.97 -22.10 -1.36
CA ASP A 62 0.95 -22.94 -0.17
C ASP A 62 1.60 -22.22 1.03
N LEU A 63 0.78 -21.89 2.03
CA LEU A 63 1.25 -21.28 3.29
C LEU A 63 2.18 -22.23 4.10
N GLY A 64 2.16 -23.53 3.81
CA GLY A 64 3.01 -24.56 4.42
C GLY A 64 4.34 -24.77 3.69
N SER A 65 4.63 -24.06 2.61
CA SER A 65 5.83 -24.21 1.77
C SER A 65 7.16 -23.94 2.48
N GLY A 66 7.16 -23.43 3.70
CA GLY A 66 8.34 -23.00 4.44
C GLY A 66 8.84 -21.61 4.06
N LYS A 67 8.37 -21.01 2.96
CA LYS A 67 8.67 -19.63 2.59
C LYS A 67 7.74 -18.69 3.38
N ARG A 68 8.31 -17.62 3.96
CA ARG A 68 7.50 -16.63 4.69
C ARG A 68 6.48 -16.00 3.75
N PRO A 69 5.17 -16.02 4.08
CA PRO A 69 4.15 -15.42 3.24
C PRO A 69 4.24 -13.90 3.24
N LEU A 70 3.69 -13.27 2.20
CA LEU A 70 3.49 -11.85 2.10
C LEU A 70 2.05 -11.51 2.50
N LEU A 71 1.87 -10.72 3.55
CA LEU A 71 0.59 -10.12 3.91
C LEU A 71 0.42 -8.83 3.13
N VAL A 72 -0.66 -8.69 2.37
CA VAL A 72 -0.99 -7.50 1.57
C VAL A 72 -2.14 -6.74 2.22
N LEU A 73 -1.90 -5.46 2.54
CA LEU A 73 -2.84 -4.54 3.18
C LEU A 73 -3.25 -3.46 2.18
N HIS A 74 -4.54 -3.36 1.90
CA HIS A 74 -5.10 -2.44 0.91
C HIS A 74 -5.27 -1.00 1.44
N GLY A 75 -5.48 -0.05 0.53
CA GLY A 75 -5.78 1.36 0.83
C GLY A 75 -7.23 1.62 1.21
N SER A 76 -7.52 2.85 1.66
CA SER A 76 -8.87 3.31 2.00
C SER A 76 -9.84 3.12 0.83
N PHE A 77 -11.07 2.73 1.11
CA PHE A 77 -12.16 2.47 0.16
C PHE A 77 -11.91 1.30 -0.82
N MET A 78 -10.82 0.56 -0.65
CA MET A 78 -10.44 -0.57 -1.51
C MET A 78 -10.85 -1.91 -0.87
N SER A 79 -10.47 -2.99 -1.55
CA SER A 79 -10.60 -4.37 -1.08
C SER A 79 -9.32 -5.15 -1.38
N SER A 80 -9.19 -6.36 -0.83
CA SER A 80 -8.14 -7.29 -1.20
C SER A 80 -8.15 -7.62 -2.69
N GLU A 81 -9.33 -7.64 -3.32
CA GLU A 81 -9.49 -7.87 -4.76
C GLU A 81 -8.88 -6.73 -5.60
N ALA A 82 -9.00 -5.47 -5.13
CA ALA A 82 -8.42 -4.31 -5.79
C ALA A 82 -6.88 -4.31 -5.75
N MET A 83 -6.26 -5.11 -4.86
CA MET A 83 -4.81 -5.26 -4.76
C MET A 83 -4.22 -6.25 -5.78
N ALA A 84 -5.04 -6.88 -6.63
CA ALA A 84 -4.57 -7.86 -7.60
C ALA A 84 -3.37 -7.40 -8.44
N PRO A 85 -3.29 -6.15 -8.95
CA PRO A 85 -2.12 -5.69 -9.70
C PRO A 85 -0.80 -5.76 -8.92
N LEU A 86 -0.86 -5.65 -7.60
CA LEU A 86 0.30 -5.80 -6.72
C LEU A 86 0.53 -7.28 -6.34
N ILE A 87 -0.53 -8.07 -6.19
CA ILE A 87 -0.45 -9.47 -5.76
C ILE A 87 0.15 -10.35 -6.87
N ASP A 88 -0.24 -10.13 -8.13
CA ASP A 88 0.09 -10.99 -9.27
C ASP A 88 1.60 -11.29 -9.37
N GLY A 89 2.44 -10.26 -9.23
CA GLY A 89 3.89 -10.42 -9.31
C GLY A 89 4.49 -11.19 -8.12
N PHE A 90 3.90 -11.09 -6.94
CA PHE A 90 4.40 -11.79 -5.75
C PHE A 90 3.92 -13.23 -5.66
N ALA A 91 2.69 -13.52 -6.10
CA ALA A 91 2.08 -14.85 -6.00
C ALA A 91 2.86 -15.93 -6.77
N VAL A 92 3.65 -15.54 -7.79
CA VAL A 92 4.52 -16.48 -8.53
C VAL A 92 5.81 -16.82 -7.78
N THR A 93 6.15 -16.08 -6.71
CA THR A 93 7.44 -16.25 -6.00
C THR A 93 7.27 -16.72 -4.56
N ARG A 94 6.13 -16.45 -3.95
CA ARG A 94 5.86 -16.73 -2.52
C ARG A 94 4.38 -16.84 -2.23
N PRO A 95 3.98 -17.49 -1.12
CA PRO A 95 2.61 -17.44 -0.66
C PRO A 95 2.21 -15.99 -0.34
N VAL A 96 0.96 -15.61 -0.69
CA VAL A 96 0.39 -14.30 -0.40
C VAL A 96 -0.89 -14.47 0.39
N ILE A 97 -1.10 -13.59 1.36
CA ILE A 97 -2.34 -13.43 2.12
C ILE A 97 -2.83 -12.01 1.88
N ALA A 98 -4.06 -11.85 1.45
CA ALA A 98 -4.74 -10.57 1.40
C ALA A 98 -6.07 -10.68 2.14
N PHE A 99 -6.51 -9.65 2.83
CA PHE A 99 -7.80 -9.65 3.51
C PHE A 99 -8.47 -8.27 3.39
N ASP A 100 -9.78 -8.27 3.47
CA ASP A 100 -10.56 -7.04 3.50
C ASP A 100 -10.56 -6.48 4.93
N ALA A 101 -9.99 -5.29 5.10
CA ALA A 101 -9.91 -4.63 6.39
C ALA A 101 -11.32 -4.31 6.95
N ARG A 102 -11.41 -4.02 8.25
CA ARG A 102 -12.67 -3.57 8.87
C ARG A 102 -13.32 -2.45 8.07
N GLY A 103 -14.61 -2.52 7.90
CA GLY A 103 -15.39 -1.55 7.14
C GLY A 103 -15.29 -1.69 5.62
N HIS A 104 -14.46 -2.58 5.09
CA HIS A 104 -14.18 -2.67 3.66
C HIS A 104 -14.59 -4.02 3.06
N GLY A 105 -14.79 -4.02 1.74
CA GLY A 105 -14.98 -5.21 0.93
C GLY A 105 -15.98 -6.18 1.53
N ARG A 106 -15.67 -7.48 1.51
CA ARG A 106 -16.53 -8.56 2.02
C ARG A 106 -16.52 -8.70 3.55
N THR A 107 -15.62 -8.02 4.25
CA THR A 107 -15.66 -7.89 5.71
C THR A 107 -16.82 -7.00 6.14
N GLY A 108 -17.10 -5.94 5.38
CA GLY A 108 -18.23 -5.05 5.64
C GLY A 108 -18.07 -4.19 6.89
N ASP A 109 -19.16 -3.56 7.30
CA ASP A 109 -19.15 -2.69 8.47
C ASP A 109 -19.06 -3.50 9.78
N LEU A 110 -18.11 -3.10 10.63
CA LEU A 110 -17.88 -3.70 11.94
C LEU A 110 -18.02 -2.65 13.03
N GLN A 111 -18.52 -3.07 14.18
CA GLN A 111 -18.56 -2.24 15.37
C GLN A 111 -17.16 -2.08 15.99
N GLY A 112 -17.00 -1.05 16.82
CA GLY A 112 -15.78 -0.80 17.57
C GLY A 112 -14.85 0.22 16.92
N PRO A 113 -13.65 0.37 17.48
CA PRO A 113 -12.71 1.40 17.03
C PRO A 113 -12.28 1.24 15.56
N PHE A 114 -12.23 2.36 14.83
CA PHE A 114 -11.75 2.43 13.47
C PHE A 114 -10.45 3.22 13.46
N THR A 115 -9.36 2.56 13.89
CA THR A 115 -8.04 3.17 14.07
C THR A 115 -6.95 2.29 13.43
N TYR A 116 -5.81 2.87 13.10
CA TYR A 116 -4.67 2.11 12.61
C TYR A 116 -4.15 1.08 13.62
N ALA A 117 -4.24 1.38 14.92
CA ALA A 117 -3.90 0.42 15.97
C ALA A 117 -4.80 -0.80 15.93
N GLN A 118 -6.12 -0.59 15.79
CA GLN A 118 -7.07 -1.69 15.66
C GLN A 118 -6.89 -2.47 14.35
N MET A 119 -6.58 -1.79 13.25
CA MET A 119 -6.28 -2.47 11.98
C MET A 119 -5.03 -3.35 12.07
N ALA A 120 -4.02 -2.92 12.83
CA ALA A 120 -2.85 -3.75 13.10
C ALA A 120 -3.19 -4.96 13.98
N ASP A 121 -4.05 -4.80 15.00
CA ASP A 121 -4.57 -5.91 15.82
C ASP A 121 -5.37 -6.91 14.97
N ASP A 122 -6.20 -6.42 14.04
CA ASP A 122 -6.97 -7.25 13.11
C ASP A 122 -6.05 -8.04 12.17
N ALA A 123 -5.03 -7.38 11.60
CA ALA A 123 -4.06 -8.03 10.71
C ALA A 123 -3.32 -9.17 11.41
N VAL A 124 -2.88 -8.96 12.66
CA VAL A 124 -2.28 -10.01 13.50
C VAL A 124 -3.30 -11.11 13.81
N GLY A 125 -4.53 -10.74 14.09
CA GLY A 125 -5.63 -11.68 14.31
C GLY A 125 -5.87 -12.60 13.11
N VAL A 126 -5.87 -12.05 11.89
CA VAL A 126 -5.99 -12.83 10.66
C VAL A 126 -4.80 -13.79 10.49
N LEU A 127 -3.57 -13.34 10.72
CA LEU A 127 -2.40 -14.24 10.68
C LEU A 127 -2.53 -15.38 11.69
N ASN A 128 -2.97 -15.09 12.93
CA ASN A 128 -3.15 -16.11 13.96
C ASN A 128 -4.26 -17.12 13.58
N ALA A 129 -5.40 -16.64 13.06
CA ALA A 129 -6.49 -17.51 12.60
C ALA A 129 -6.05 -18.44 11.45
N LEU A 130 -5.16 -17.95 10.57
CA LEU A 130 -4.55 -18.75 9.51
C LEU A 130 -3.35 -19.58 9.97
N LYS A 131 -3.02 -19.55 11.27
CA LYS A 131 -1.87 -20.26 11.88
C LYS A 131 -0.52 -19.85 11.25
N VAL A 132 -0.41 -18.60 10.82
CA VAL A 132 0.81 -18.01 10.27
C VAL A 132 1.55 -17.28 11.39
N PRO A 133 2.75 -17.75 11.79
CA PRO A 133 3.45 -17.17 12.94
C PRO A 133 3.94 -15.75 12.67
N SER A 134 4.40 -15.47 11.45
CA SER A 134 4.83 -14.14 11.00
C SER A 134 4.74 -14.03 9.47
N ALA A 135 4.64 -12.82 8.93
CA ALA A 135 4.61 -12.55 7.50
C ALA A 135 5.53 -11.38 7.14
N ASP A 136 6.04 -11.33 5.91
CA ASP A 136 6.45 -10.08 5.31
C ASP A 136 5.19 -9.25 5.03
N VAL A 137 5.27 -7.93 5.09
CA VAL A 137 4.07 -7.08 4.97
C VAL A 137 4.26 -6.07 3.84
N LEU A 138 3.33 -6.05 2.89
CA LEU A 138 3.20 -4.99 1.92
C LEU A 138 1.92 -4.21 2.22
N GLY A 139 2.05 -2.92 2.47
CA GLY A 139 0.91 -2.05 2.69
C GLY A 139 0.89 -0.88 1.73
N TYR A 140 -0.29 -0.61 1.15
CA TYR A 140 -0.52 0.55 0.30
C TYR A 140 -1.41 1.58 1.02
N SER A 141 -0.99 2.87 1.02
CA SER A 141 -1.77 3.98 1.59
C SER A 141 -2.17 3.70 3.05
N MET A 142 -3.45 3.64 3.38
CA MET A 142 -3.96 3.19 4.70
C MET A 142 -3.29 1.88 5.16
N GLY A 143 -3.14 0.91 4.26
CA GLY A 143 -2.42 -0.34 4.54
C GLY A 143 -0.93 -0.11 4.84
N GLY A 144 -0.31 0.90 4.22
CA GLY A 144 1.07 1.31 4.48
C GLY A 144 1.25 1.87 5.90
N VAL A 145 0.34 2.75 6.33
CA VAL A 145 0.31 3.24 7.72
C VAL A 145 0.08 2.08 8.69
N THR A 146 -0.90 1.21 8.39
CA THR A 146 -1.17 0.01 9.20
C THR A 146 0.06 -0.88 9.32
N ALA A 147 0.83 -1.09 8.24
CA ALA A 147 2.05 -1.88 8.28
C ALA A 147 3.14 -1.28 9.20
N VAL A 148 3.30 0.05 9.20
CA VAL A 148 4.22 0.73 10.14
C VAL A 148 3.76 0.52 11.58
N VAL A 149 2.47 0.75 11.87
CA VAL A 149 1.90 0.54 13.21
C VAL A 149 2.04 -0.91 13.65
N MET A 150 1.80 -1.86 12.74
CA MET A 150 1.96 -3.30 13.00
C MET A 150 3.40 -3.64 13.40
N ALA A 151 4.40 -3.08 12.72
CA ALA A 151 5.81 -3.34 13.06
C ALA A 151 6.26 -2.70 14.37
N VAL A 152 5.68 -1.57 14.75
CA VAL A 152 5.92 -0.95 16.06
C VAL A 152 5.30 -1.78 17.18
N ARG A 153 4.06 -2.23 17.00
CA ARG A 153 3.29 -2.93 18.06
C ARG A 153 3.56 -4.42 18.14
N PHE A 154 3.86 -5.06 17.02
CA PHE A 154 3.99 -6.51 16.89
C PHE A 154 5.24 -6.90 16.08
N PRO A 155 6.44 -6.50 16.53
CA PRO A 155 7.68 -6.70 15.76
C PRO A 155 7.93 -8.17 15.40
N ASP A 156 7.52 -9.11 16.25
CA ASP A 156 7.70 -10.55 16.02
C ASP A 156 6.74 -11.12 14.96
N LYS A 157 5.66 -10.40 14.64
CA LYS A 157 4.69 -10.80 13.61
C LYS A 157 5.08 -10.31 12.21
N VAL A 158 5.98 -9.34 12.14
CA VAL A 158 6.43 -8.72 10.89
C VAL A 158 7.82 -9.23 10.53
N GLY A 159 7.99 -9.75 9.33
CA GLY A 159 9.28 -10.06 8.74
C GLY A 159 9.93 -8.81 8.15
N LYS A 160 9.76 -8.61 6.86
CA LYS A 160 10.17 -7.39 6.14
C LYS A 160 8.95 -6.54 5.80
N GLN A 161 9.16 -5.25 5.58
CA GLN A 161 8.09 -4.34 5.20
C GLN A 161 8.34 -3.72 3.83
N VAL A 162 7.29 -3.63 3.01
CA VAL A 162 7.22 -2.83 1.80
C VAL A 162 6.10 -1.81 1.99
N ILE A 163 6.48 -0.55 2.22
CA ILE A 163 5.54 0.56 2.44
C ILE A 163 5.36 1.29 1.12
N VAL A 164 4.18 1.15 0.52
CA VAL A 164 3.83 1.80 -0.75
C VAL A 164 2.92 2.97 -0.45
N SER A 165 3.36 4.19 -0.74
CA SER A 165 2.59 5.42 -0.53
C SER A 165 1.99 5.53 0.87
N GLY A 166 2.76 5.15 1.90
CA GLY A 166 2.34 5.19 3.30
C GLY A 166 3.24 6.08 4.15
N VAL A 167 2.71 6.54 5.28
CA VAL A 167 3.40 7.44 6.21
C VAL A 167 3.51 6.82 7.60
N SER A 168 4.45 7.28 8.41
CA SER A 168 4.55 6.94 9.84
C SER A 168 3.90 7.98 10.74
N ARG A 169 3.54 9.15 10.20
CA ARG A 169 2.96 10.29 10.90
C ARG A 169 1.98 11.00 9.99
N ARG A 170 0.98 11.62 10.57
CA ARG A 170 -0.05 12.37 9.85
C ARG A 170 0.51 13.53 9.03
N ASP A 171 1.53 14.21 9.57
CA ASP A 171 2.24 15.30 8.89
C ASP A 171 3.10 14.84 7.69
N GLY A 172 3.19 13.55 7.42
CA GLY A 172 3.80 13.00 6.23
C GLY A 172 2.96 13.13 4.96
N TRP A 173 1.67 13.43 5.08
CA TRP A 173 0.82 13.77 3.95
C TRP A 173 0.95 15.26 3.60
N TYR A 174 0.78 15.61 2.33
CA TYR A 174 0.64 17.02 1.97
C TYR A 174 -0.60 17.63 2.64
N PRO A 175 -0.53 18.90 3.10
CA PRO A 175 -1.66 19.57 3.75
C PRO A 175 -2.94 19.57 2.90
N GLU A 176 -2.81 19.64 1.58
CA GLU A 176 -3.92 19.62 0.62
C GLU A 176 -4.63 18.25 0.63
N VAL A 177 -3.89 17.15 0.79
CA VAL A 177 -4.45 15.80 0.94
C VAL A 177 -5.27 15.70 2.22
N LEU A 178 -4.70 16.15 3.35
CA LEU A 178 -5.40 16.17 4.65
C LEU A 178 -6.65 17.03 4.61
N GLN A 179 -6.59 18.22 3.97
CA GLN A 179 -7.75 19.09 3.77
C GLN A 179 -8.80 18.44 2.86
N GLY A 180 -8.36 17.75 1.82
CA GLY A 180 -9.25 16.98 0.95
C GLY A 180 -9.97 15.90 1.74
N MET A 181 -9.25 15.07 2.50
CA MET A 181 -9.81 13.98 3.32
C MET A 181 -10.78 14.52 4.38
N ALA A 182 -10.50 15.66 5.00
CA ALA A 182 -11.41 16.28 5.98
C ALA A 182 -12.77 16.70 5.37
N ARG A 183 -12.85 16.88 4.06
CA ARG A 183 -14.04 17.35 3.34
C ARG A 183 -14.79 16.26 2.58
N ILE A 184 -14.29 15.02 2.55
CA ILE A 184 -15.00 13.95 1.87
C ILE A 184 -16.38 13.71 2.51
N THR A 185 -17.36 13.49 1.65
CA THR A 185 -18.70 13.07 2.03
C THR A 185 -19.11 11.88 1.17
N PRO A 186 -20.18 11.17 1.49
CA PRO A 186 -20.68 10.10 0.63
C PRO A 186 -20.91 10.56 -0.83
N GLU A 187 -21.38 11.80 -1.02
CA GLU A 187 -21.64 12.39 -2.34
C GLU A 187 -20.36 12.59 -3.16
N THR A 188 -19.19 12.75 -2.49
CA THR A 188 -17.88 12.82 -3.16
C THR A 188 -17.61 11.57 -3.99
N PHE A 189 -18.14 10.43 -3.57
CA PHE A 189 -17.94 9.14 -4.21
C PHE A 189 -19.14 8.66 -5.03
N ALA A 190 -20.21 9.45 -5.12
CA ALA A 190 -21.44 9.03 -5.78
C ALA A 190 -21.19 8.57 -7.23
N GLY A 191 -21.52 7.30 -7.52
CA GLY A 191 -21.31 6.67 -8.81
C GLY A 191 -19.86 6.35 -9.18
N SER A 192 -18.91 6.61 -8.29
CA SER A 192 -17.49 6.29 -8.51
C SER A 192 -17.23 4.77 -8.54
N PRO A 193 -16.10 4.34 -9.12
CA PRO A 193 -15.68 2.94 -9.05
C PRO A 193 -15.53 2.42 -7.62
N LEU A 194 -15.09 3.26 -6.68
CA LEU A 194 -14.90 2.87 -5.27
C LEU A 194 -16.22 2.57 -4.57
N GLU A 195 -17.24 3.44 -4.75
CA GLU A 195 -18.58 3.18 -4.22
C GLU A 195 -19.21 1.92 -4.86
N LYS A 196 -19.09 1.78 -6.19
CA LYS A 196 -19.63 0.61 -6.91
C LYS A 196 -18.97 -0.68 -6.43
N GLU A 197 -17.66 -0.67 -6.24
CA GLU A 197 -16.91 -1.82 -5.74
C GLU A 197 -17.33 -2.18 -4.33
N TYR A 198 -17.44 -1.20 -3.43
CA TYR A 198 -17.94 -1.42 -2.08
C TYR A 198 -19.34 -2.06 -2.09
N LYS A 199 -20.27 -1.49 -2.84
CA LYS A 199 -21.65 -2.00 -2.93
C LYS A 199 -21.73 -3.40 -3.56
N ARG A 200 -20.81 -3.74 -4.45
CA ARG A 200 -20.71 -5.07 -5.06
C ARG A 200 -20.24 -6.14 -4.08
N LEU A 201 -19.31 -5.79 -3.20
CA LEU A 201 -18.62 -6.75 -2.33
C LEU A 201 -19.21 -6.83 -0.93
N SER A 202 -19.64 -5.69 -0.38
CA SER A 202 -20.00 -5.59 1.02
C SER A 202 -21.28 -6.37 1.35
N PRO A 203 -21.30 -7.11 2.48
CA PRO A 203 -22.53 -7.68 3.02
C PRO A 203 -23.49 -6.59 3.56
N THR A 204 -23.02 -5.36 3.72
CA THR A 204 -23.76 -4.17 4.18
C THR A 204 -23.57 -3.00 3.20
N PRO A 205 -24.06 -3.10 1.94
CA PRO A 205 -23.81 -2.11 0.90
C PRO A 205 -24.33 -0.71 1.23
N GLU A 206 -25.36 -0.62 2.08
CA GLU A 206 -25.92 0.63 2.60
C GLU A 206 -25.00 1.35 3.59
N ALA A 207 -24.00 0.65 4.15
CA ALA A 207 -23.08 1.21 5.14
C ALA A 207 -21.91 2.04 4.51
N PHE A 208 -21.88 2.21 3.18
CA PHE A 208 -20.84 3.02 2.54
C PHE A 208 -20.73 4.43 3.12
N PRO A 209 -21.82 5.16 3.40
CA PRO A 209 -21.75 6.46 4.07
C PRO A 209 -21.08 6.39 5.46
N ALA A 210 -21.33 5.34 6.22
CA ALA A 210 -20.68 5.13 7.52
C ALA A 210 -19.16 4.90 7.35
N LEU A 211 -18.73 4.12 6.34
CA LEU A 211 -17.32 3.95 6.02
C LEU A 211 -16.64 5.29 5.70
N VAL A 212 -17.28 6.15 4.89
CA VAL A 212 -16.75 7.49 4.58
C VAL A 212 -16.54 8.31 5.85
N GLY A 213 -17.50 8.29 6.77
CA GLY A 213 -17.40 8.93 8.08
C GLY A 213 -16.23 8.40 8.91
N LYS A 214 -16.14 7.08 9.04
CA LYS A 214 -15.07 6.40 9.81
C LYS A 214 -13.67 6.69 9.27
N ILE A 215 -13.48 6.68 7.96
CA ILE A 215 -12.18 7.02 7.34
C ILE A 215 -11.85 8.49 7.59
N ARG A 216 -12.81 9.41 7.43
CA ARG A 216 -12.58 10.83 7.72
C ARG A 216 -12.17 11.05 9.17
N GLU A 217 -12.79 10.36 10.12
CA GLU A 217 -12.45 10.42 11.55
C GLU A 217 -11.06 9.83 11.82
N GLN A 218 -10.73 8.70 11.19
CA GLN A 218 -9.42 8.07 11.30
C GLN A 218 -8.30 8.99 10.82
N GLU A 219 -8.49 9.64 9.66
CA GLU A 219 -7.49 10.56 9.09
C GLU A 219 -7.38 11.88 9.86
N ALA A 220 -8.43 12.25 10.60
CA ALA A 220 -8.40 13.41 11.48
C ALA A 220 -7.73 13.13 12.83
N ALA A 221 -7.68 11.87 13.25
CA ALA A 221 -7.10 11.46 14.51
C ALA A 221 -5.57 11.56 14.50
N ASP A 222 -4.98 11.60 15.70
CA ASP A 222 -3.55 11.44 15.88
C ASP A 222 -3.19 9.95 15.81
N TYR A 223 -2.40 9.58 14.82
CA TYR A 223 -1.84 8.24 14.67
C TYR A 223 -0.33 8.23 14.52
N ASP A 224 0.30 9.33 14.91
CA ASP A 224 1.72 9.55 14.77
C ASP A 224 2.53 8.50 15.53
N GLN A 225 3.48 7.89 14.83
CA GLN A 225 4.49 7.06 15.45
C GLN A 225 5.71 7.92 15.80
N ALA A 226 6.15 7.88 17.04
CA ALA A 226 7.37 8.58 17.45
C ALA A 226 8.57 8.11 16.62
N ASP A 227 9.44 9.04 16.25
CA ASP A 227 10.65 8.74 15.46
C ASP A 227 11.51 7.64 16.12
N GLU A 228 11.57 7.62 17.46
CA GLU A 228 12.27 6.61 18.25
C GLU A 228 11.65 5.22 18.09
N ALA A 229 10.32 5.13 18.11
CA ALA A 229 9.60 3.87 17.91
C ALA A 229 9.83 3.34 16.48
N VAL A 230 9.75 4.22 15.47
CA VAL A 230 10.05 3.87 14.09
C VAL A 230 11.49 3.41 13.92
N ARG A 231 12.45 4.10 14.56
CA ARG A 231 13.88 3.73 14.55
C ARG A 231 14.13 2.39 15.22
N ALA A 232 13.38 2.06 16.25
CA ALA A 232 13.50 0.83 17.04
C ALA A 232 13.02 -0.42 16.30
N ILE A 233 12.20 -0.29 15.24
CA ILE A 233 11.74 -1.44 14.42
C ILE A 233 12.98 -2.18 13.89
N GLN A 234 13.13 -3.47 14.17
CA GLN A 234 14.30 -4.26 13.78
C GLN A 234 14.21 -4.79 12.33
N ASN A 235 13.02 -4.90 11.80
CA ASN A 235 12.74 -5.48 10.48
C ASN A 235 13.30 -4.59 9.36
N LYS A 236 13.74 -5.21 8.25
CA LYS A 236 14.14 -4.47 7.04
C LYS A 236 12.91 -3.79 6.41
N THR A 237 13.09 -2.60 5.86
CA THR A 237 12.00 -1.80 5.30
C THR A 237 12.35 -1.27 3.92
N MET A 238 11.43 -1.43 2.98
CA MET A 238 11.46 -0.78 1.67
C MET A 238 10.34 0.25 1.60
N ILE A 239 10.65 1.46 1.18
CA ILE A 239 9.70 2.54 0.96
C ILE A 239 9.60 2.77 -0.54
N ILE A 240 8.38 2.82 -1.06
CA ILE A 240 8.08 3.11 -2.47
C ILE A 240 7.04 4.23 -2.51
N VAL A 241 7.32 5.29 -3.27
CA VAL A 241 6.46 6.45 -3.39
C VAL A 241 6.52 6.99 -4.81
N GLY A 242 5.46 7.60 -5.30
CA GLY A 242 5.48 8.35 -6.56
C GLY A 242 6.08 9.75 -6.37
N ASP A 243 6.66 10.34 -7.42
CA ASP A 243 7.17 11.72 -7.39
C ASP A 243 6.05 12.78 -7.36
N ALA A 244 4.82 12.37 -7.69
CA ALA A 244 3.59 13.17 -7.62
C ALA A 244 2.56 12.54 -6.64
N ASP A 245 3.04 11.89 -5.57
CA ASP A 245 2.22 11.22 -4.56
C ASP A 245 1.58 12.23 -3.59
N GLY A 246 0.58 11.77 -2.84
CA GLY A 246 0.04 12.48 -1.67
C GLY A 246 0.97 12.48 -0.45
N VAL A 247 1.93 11.56 -0.42
CA VAL A 247 3.00 11.50 0.59
C VAL A 247 4.07 12.52 0.25
N GLN A 248 4.48 13.33 1.22
CA GLN A 248 5.60 14.26 1.05
C GLN A 248 6.91 13.49 0.84
N LEU A 249 7.69 13.86 -0.17
CA LEU A 249 8.95 13.16 -0.50
C LEU A 249 10.00 13.27 0.61
N ASP A 250 10.03 14.39 1.33
CA ASP A 250 10.90 14.57 2.50
C ASP A 250 10.49 13.65 3.66
N HIS A 251 9.18 13.38 3.84
CA HIS A 251 8.72 12.38 4.80
C HIS A 251 9.14 10.96 4.39
N ALA A 252 9.00 10.60 3.11
CA ALA A 252 9.47 9.30 2.61
C ALA A 252 10.98 9.14 2.82
N LEU A 253 11.77 10.19 2.57
CA LEU A 253 13.20 10.23 2.83
C LEU A 253 13.50 10.13 4.34
N LYS A 254 12.76 10.88 5.18
CA LYS A 254 12.88 10.79 6.64
C LYS A 254 12.62 9.36 7.13
N LEU A 255 11.55 8.73 6.68
CA LEU A 255 11.21 7.35 7.02
C LEU A 255 12.34 6.39 6.60
N PHE A 256 12.87 6.52 5.39
CA PHE A 256 14.03 5.76 4.91
C PHE A 256 15.25 5.92 5.84
N MET A 257 15.58 7.15 6.24
CA MET A 257 16.71 7.43 7.13
C MET A 257 16.49 6.85 8.53
N LEU A 258 15.28 6.96 9.09
CA LEU A 258 14.92 6.35 10.38
C LEU A 258 15.06 4.82 10.35
N ARG A 259 14.79 4.20 9.19
CA ARG A 259 14.90 2.76 9.00
C ARG A 259 16.32 2.26 8.71
N GLY A 260 17.31 3.14 8.77
CA GLY A 260 18.74 2.82 8.60
C GLY A 260 19.22 2.98 7.15
N GLY A 261 18.56 3.85 6.37
CA GLY A 261 19.04 4.29 5.06
C GLY A 261 20.23 5.24 5.13
N GLY A 262 20.78 5.58 3.97
CA GLY A 262 21.89 6.53 3.85
C GLY A 262 23.24 5.95 4.32
N ASP A 263 23.57 4.73 3.91
CA ASP A 263 24.85 4.09 4.25
C ASP A 263 26.05 4.89 3.69
N ARG A 264 26.66 5.71 4.55
CA ARG A 264 27.80 6.56 4.21
C ARG A 264 29.07 5.75 3.90
N LYS A 265 29.22 4.54 4.48
CA LYS A 265 30.35 3.67 4.20
C LYS A 265 30.27 3.11 2.79
N ALA A 266 29.09 2.59 2.42
CA ALA A 266 28.84 2.15 1.05
C ALA A 266 28.99 3.29 0.04
N ALA A 267 28.50 4.50 0.36
CA ALA A 267 28.68 5.68 -0.49
C ALA A 267 30.16 6.03 -0.72
N ALA A 268 30.97 5.96 0.34
CA ALA A 268 32.42 6.22 0.26
C ALA A 268 33.18 5.12 -0.52
N GLN A 269 32.70 3.88 -0.46
CA GLN A 269 33.30 2.74 -1.18
C GLN A 269 32.82 2.61 -2.61
N GLY A 270 31.69 3.25 -2.97
CA GLY A 270 31.09 3.19 -4.30
C GLY A 270 30.29 1.91 -4.58
N PHE A 271 30.13 1.00 -3.61
CA PHE A 271 29.36 -0.23 -3.75
C PHE A 271 28.76 -0.69 -2.40
N LEU A 272 27.73 -1.52 -2.50
CA LEU A 272 27.10 -2.15 -1.34
C LEU A 272 27.58 -3.60 -1.20
N PRO A 273 28.35 -3.96 -0.16
CA PRO A 273 28.80 -5.34 0.06
C PRO A 273 27.69 -6.27 0.51
N GLU A 274 26.67 -5.73 1.17
CA GLU A 274 25.53 -6.47 1.73
C GLU A 274 24.22 -5.79 1.40
N ALA A 275 23.12 -6.55 1.46
CA ALA A 275 21.77 -6.03 1.25
C ALA A 275 21.44 -5.00 2.36
N PRO A 276 21.14 -3.74 2.01
CA PRO A 276 20.90 -2.69 2.99
C PRO A 276 19.63 -2.96 3.80
N ARG A 277 19.60 -2.43 5.04
CA ARG A 277 18.46 -2.56 5.95
C ARG A 277 17.22 -1.80 5.46
N ALA A 278 17.44 -0.64 4.84
CA ALA A 278 16.40 0.16 4.24
C ALA A 278 16.64 0.36 2.75
N ARG A 279 15.56 0.40 1.96
CA ARG A 279 15.59 0.77 0.54
C ARG A 279 14.53 1.83 0.27
N LEU A 280 14.81 2.71 -0.69
CA LEU A 280 13.89 3.74 -1.15
C LEU A 280 13.79 3.70 -2.66
N ALA A 281 12.56 3.74 -3.18
CA ALA A 281 12.26 3.95 -4.59
C ALA A 281 11.28 5.11 -4.73
N VAL A 282 11.61 6.08 -5.60
CA VAL A 282 10.70 7.13 -6.02
C VAL A 282 10.36 6.87 -7.48
N LEU A 283 9.10 6.58 -7.77
CA LEU A 283 8.65 6.24 -9.13
C LEU A 283 8.33 7.52 -9.89
N PRO A 284 8.95 7.73 -11.08
CA PRO A 284 8.75 8.94 -11.86
C PRO A 284 7.34 9.00 -12.45
N ALA A 285 6.81 10.22 -12.60
CA ALA A 285 5.49 10.51 -13.17
C ALA A 285 4.35 9.68 -12.54
N THR A 286 4.44 9.41 -11.24
CA THR A 286 3.54 8.48 -10.54
C THR A 286 2.83 9.20 -9.40
N SER A 287 1.50 9.23 -9.46
CA SER A 287 0.64 9.79 -8.40
C SER A 287 0.21 8.71 -7.40
N HIS A 288 -0.45 9.13 -6.30
CA HIS A 288 -0.94 8.24 -5.25
C HIS A 288 -1.80 7.08 -5.78
N ILE A 289 -2.78 7.37 -6.63
CA ILE A 289 -3.63 6.33 -7.23
C ILE A 289 -2.92 5.66 -8.42
N GLY A 290 -2.16 6.44 -9.20
CA GLY A 290 -1.42 5.95 -10.38
C GLY A 290 -0.42 4.84 -10.06
N ILE A 291 0.11 4.81 -8.83
CA ILE A 291 1.07 3.80 -8.37
C ILE A 291 0.50 2.37 -8.43
N MET A 292 -0.81 2.21 -8.35
CA MET A 292 -1.47 0.91 -8.49
C MET A 292 -1.27 0.28 -9.88
N ALA A 293 -1.07 1.09 -10.92
CA ALA A 293 -0.72 0.61 -12.26
C ALA A 293 0.74 0.14 -12.38
N SER A 294 1.58 0.45 -11.38
CA SER A 294 3.01 0.07 -11.34
C SER A 294 3.25 -1.28 -10.64
N GLY A 295 2.21 -2.11 -10.46
CA GLY A 295 2.31 -3.40 -9.77
C GLY A 295 3.48 -4.28 -10.21
N PRO A 296 3.69 -4.52 -11.53
CA PRO A 296 4.84 -5.28 -12.02
C PRO A 296 6.19 -4.69 -11.59
N LEU A 297 6.38 -3.37 -11.69
CA LEU A 297 7.61 -2.69 -11.28
C LEU A 297 7.80 -2.78 -9.75
N ILE A 298 6.72 -2.62 -8.97
CA ILE A 298 6.77 -2.74 -7.51
C ILE A 298 7.20 -4.15 -7.09
N SER A 299 6.68 -5.18 -7.75
CA SER A 299 7.09 -6.56 -7.47
C SER A 299 8.53 -6.81 -7.89
N GLU A 300 8.96 -6.32 -9.06
CA GLU A 300 10.34 -6.43 -9.53
C GLU A 300 11.34 -5.80 -8.55
N LEU A 301 11.04 -4.62 -8.02
CA LEU A 301 11.88 -3.92 -7.04
C LEU A 301 11.86 -4.61 -5.67
N SER A 302 10.70 -5.17 -5.28
CA SER A 302 10.48 -5.69 -3.91
C SER A 302 10.90 -7.14 -3.74
N ILE A 303 10.79 -8.00 -4.75
CA ILE A 303 11.16 -9.42 -4.65
C ILE A 303 12.63 -9.60 -4.25
N PRO A 304 13.62 -8.93 -4.88
CA PRO A 304 15.02 -9.02 -4.46
C PRO A 304 15.25 -8.48 -3.03
N PHE A 305 14.44 -7.52 -2.58
CA PHE A 305 14.48 -7.04 -1.20
C PHE A 305 13.93 -8.09 -0.23
N LEU A 306 12.78 -8.68 -0.54
CA LEU A 306 12.16 -9.71 0.27
C LEU A 306 12.98 -11.01 0.34
N ASP A 307 13.76 -11.30 -0.70
CA ASP A 307 14.62 -12.49 -0.77
C ASP A 307 16.07 -12.26 -0.27
N ASP A 308 16.37 -11.05 0.27
CA ASP A 308 17.73 -10.66 0.69
C ASP A 308 18.77 -10.81 -0.41
N THR A 309 18.36 -10.63 -1.65
CA THR A 309 19.29 -10.70 -2.80
C THR A 309 20.40 -9.67 -2.62
N LYS A 310 21.64 -10.13 -2.64
CA LYS A 310 22.81 -9.27 -2.52
C LYS A 310 22.91 -8.30 -3.70
N PRO A 311 23.36 -7.05 -3.46
CA PRO A 311 23.63 -6.13 -4.53
C PRO A 311 24.67 -6.68 -5.51
N VAL A 312 24.47 -6.37 -6.80
CA VAL A 312 25.42 -6.80 -7.82
C VAL A 312 26.58 -5.81 -7.89
N VAL A 313 27.81 -6.33 -7.80
CA VAL A 313 29.03 -5.56 -8.10
C VAL A 313 29.45 -5.92 -9.52
N PRO A 314 29.69 -4.95 -10.42
CA PRO A 314 30.10 -5.26 -11.78
C PRO A 314 31.38 -6.11 -11.82
N PRO A 315 31.46 -7.14 -12.68
CA PRO A 315 32.63 -8.00 -12.77
C PRO A 315 33.90 -7.19 -13.09
N GLY A 316 34.96 -7.45 -12.36
CA GLY A 316 36.25 -6.78 -12.58
C GLY A 316 36.40 -5.40 -11.97
N PHE A 317 35.35 -4.86 -11.30
CA PHE A 317 35.40 -3.52 -10.67
C PHE A 317 36.24 -3.50 -9.37
N LEU A 318 36.41 -4.64 -8.72
CA LEU A 318 37.14 -4.80 -7.45
C LEU A 318 38.44 -5.61 -7.64
N LYS A 319 39.10 -5.55 -8.78
CA LYS A 319 40.42 -6.15 -9.00
C LYS A 319 41.51 -5.12 -8.82
#